data_ebeef2164b3979994314cc867bfe0ca5
#
_entry.id   ebeef2164b3979994314cc867bfe0ca5
#
_cell.length_a   1.000
_cell.length_b   1.000
_cell.length_c   1.000
_cell.angle_alpha   90.00
_cell.angle_beta   90.00
_cell.angle_gamma   90.00
#
_symmetry.space_group_name_H-M   'P 1'
#
loop_
_entity.id
_entity.type
_entity.pdbx_description
1 polymer ?
#
loop_
_entity_poly.entity_id
_entity_poly.type
_entity_poly.pdbx_seq_one_letter_code
_entity_poly.pdbx_strand_id
1 'polypeptide(L)'
;MAEGGAEGKAKRVLVAIDESESSHYALEWVLANLRSSLSSSPLVVFTVQPYSEISYLNAASFGAPPMELIQTVQQHHKELSLSLLEKAKEICIQHGVVAETISEVGDPKEAICEAVEKLKIDLLVVGSHGKGAIQRVFLGSVSNYCMHNAKCPVLVVKKSV
;
A
#
# COMPACT_ATOMS: atom_id res chain seq x y z
N MET A 1 -35.92 4.99 -16.71
CA MET A 1 -35.24 4.03 -15.93
C MET A 1 -34.00 4.59 -15.31
N ALA A 2 -33.82 4.21 -14.11
CA ALA A 2 -32.70 4.71 -13.31
C ALA A 2 -31.36 4.10 -13.71
N GLU A 3 -31.38 3.22 -14.67
CA GLU A 3 -30.16 2.50 -15.04
C GLU A 3 -29.09 3.37 -15.60
N GLY A 4 -29.44 4.46 -16.19
CA GLY A 4 -28.45 5.39 -16.67
C GLY A 4 -27.50 5.91 -15.61
N GLY A 5 -27.95 5.87 -14.35
CA GLY A 5 -27.10 6.30 -13.26
C GLY A 5 -25.98 5.35 -12.92
N ALA A 6 -26.06 4.12 -13.38
CA ALA A 6 -25.05 3.13 -13.08
C ALA A 6 -23.82 3.21 -13.98
N GLU A 7 -23.86 4.03 -15.01
CA GLU A 7 -22.64 4.34 -15.77
C GLU A 7 -21.76 5.24 -14.91
N GLY A 8 -21.53 4.76 -13.78
CA GLY A 8 -21.00 5.44 -12.71
C GLY A 8 -19.57 5.83 -12.88
N LYS A 9 -19.22 6.71 -12.05
CA LYS A 9 -17.87 7.07 -11.78
C LYS A 9 -16.98 5.86 -11.84
N ALA A 10 -15.91 5.95 -12.60
CA ALA A 10 -14.83 5.00 -12.57
C ALA A 10 -14.42 4.80 -11.10
N LYS A 11 -14.41 3.56 -10.66
CA LYS A 11 -14.00 3.26 -9.29
C LYS A 11 -12.50 3.41 -9.15
N ARG A 12 -12.09 4.13 -8.15
CA ARG A 12 -10.67 4.26 -7.82
C ARG A 12 -10.29 3.17 -6.84
N VAL A 13 -9.33 2.37 -7.24
CA VAL A 13 -8.81 1.27 -6.44
C VAL A 13 -7.39 1.60 -6.01
N LEU A 14 -7.08 1.42 -4.73
CA LEU A 14 -5.75 1.58 -4.19
C LEU A 14 -5.27 0.23 -3.64
N VAL A 15 -4.09 -0.19 -4.07
CA VAL A 15 -3.41 -1.36 -3.50
C VAL A 15 -2.23 -0.88 -2.69
N ALA A 16 -2.21 -1.21 -1.41
CA ALA A 16 -1.08 -0.89 -0.53
C ALA A 16 -0.07 -2.03 -0.60
N ILE A 17 1.16 -1.69 -0.91
CA ILE A 17 2.24 -2.67 -1.04
C ILE A 17 3.40 -2.37 -0.11
N ASP A 18 4.10 -3.42 0.28
CA ASP A 18 5.37 -3.35 0.98
C ASP A 18 6.27 -4.46 0.43
N GLU A 19 7.33 -4.81 1.11
CA GLU A 19 8.25 -5.85 0.66
C GLU A 19 7.71 -7.28 0.89
N SER A 20 6.53 -7.42 1.51
CA SER A 20 5.97 -8.73 1.84
C SER A 20 5.43 -9.45 0.61
N GLU A 21 5.50 -10.78 0.63
CA GLU A 21 4.89 -11.60 -0.41
C GLU A 21 3.37 -11.43 -0.43
N SER A 22 2.78 -11.20 0.73
CA SER A 22 1.33 -11.02 0.85
C SER A 22 0.83 -9.81 0.08
N SER A 23 1.52 -8.68 0.17
CA SER A 23 1.13 -7.48 -0.57
C SER A 23 1.37 -7.64 -2.07
N HIS A 24 2.45 -8.32 -2.44
CA HIS A 24 2.74 -8.61 -3.84
C HIS A 24 1.66 -9.51 -4.44
N TYR A 25 1.27 -10.53 -3.72
CA TYR A 25 0.18 -11.42 -4.12
C TYR A 25 -1.14 -10.64 -4.26
N ALA A 26 -1.40 -9.70 -3.35
CA ALA A 26 -2.59 -8.87 -3.42
C ALA A 26 -2.62 -8.04 -4.71
N LEU A 27 -1.49 -7.46 -5.11
CA LEU A 27 -1.37 -6.71 -6.35
C LEU A 27 -1.66 -7.62 -7.56
N GLU A 28 -1.03 -8.78 -7.62
CA GLU A 28 -1.26 -9.73 -8.71
C GLU A 28 -2.72 -10.18 -8.77
N TRP A 29 -3.32 -10.41 -7.61
CA TRP A 29 -4.72 -10.81 -7.54
C TRP A 29 -5.65 -9.73 -8.13
N VAL A 30 -5.40 -8.47 -7.80
CA VAL A 30 -6.17 -7.34 -8.36
C VAL A 30 -6.03 -7.29 -9.87
N LEU A 31 -4.81 -7.44 -10.37
CA LEU A 31 -4.55 -7.39 -11.81
C LEU A 31 -5.19 -8.55 -12.56
N ALA A 32 -5.30 -9.70 -11.92
CA ALA A 32 -5.92 -10.88 -12.53
C ALA A 32 -7.46 -10.83 -12.49
N ASN A 33 -8.03 -10.24 -11.45
CA ASN A 33 -9.47 -10.37 -11.19
C ASN A 33 -10.27 -9.09 -11.34
N LEU A 34 -9.64 -7.91 -11.26
CA LEU A 34 -10.34 -6.63 -11.27
C LEU A 34 -10.01 -5.76 -12.49
N ARG A 35 -9.44 -6.33 -13.54
CA ARG A 35 -9.02 -5.57 -14.73
C ARG A 35 -10.14 -4.74 -15.35
N SER A 36 -11.33 -5.29 -15.43
CA SER A 36 -12.47 -4.57 -16.00
C SER A 36 -12.86 -3.34 -15.19
N SER A 37 -12.69 -3.42 -13.87
CA SER A 37 -12.95 -2.29 -12.98
C SER A 37 -11.87 -1.20 -13.05
N LEU A 38 -10.70 -1.54 -13.57
CA LEU A 38 -9.56 -0.64 -13.69
C LEU A 38 -9.44 0.03 -15.05
N SER A 39 -10.32 -0.28 -15.99
CA SER A 39 -10.21 0.21 -17.37
C SER A 39 -10.44 1.71 -17.50
N SER A 40 -11.16 2.31 -16.57
CA SER A 40 -11.56 3.72 -16.67
C SER A 40 -10.86 4.63 -15.67
N SER A 41 -10.00 4.10 -14.82
CA SER A 41 -9.26 4.88 -13.84
C SER A 41 -7.94 4.17 -13.51
N PRO A 42 -6.83 4.91 -13.38
CA PRO A 42 -5.56 4.29 -13.00
C PRO A 42 -5.67 3.58 -11.65
N LEU A 43 -4.98 2.45 -11.55
CA LEU A 43 -4.79 1.77 -10.28
C LEU A 43 -3.79 2.58 -9.46
N VAL A 44 -4.13 2.91 -8.23
CA VAL A 44 -3.19 3.58 -7.33
C VAL A 44 -2.41 2.50 -6.59
N VAL A 45 -1.10 2.49 -6.78
CA VAL A 45 -0.18 1.61 -6.06
C VAL A 45 0.53 2.47 -5.03
N PHE A 46 0.30 2.15 -3.77
CA PHE A 46 0.69 3.00 -2.66
C PHE A 46 1.64 2.25 -1.72
N THR A 47 2.73 2.88 -1.35
CA THR A 47 3.61 2.33 -0.33
C THR A 47 3.95 3.39 0.71
N VAL A 48 4.22 2.96 1.92
CA VAL A 48 4.60 3.84 3.01
C VAL A 48 6.02 3.52 3.44
N GLN A 49 6.85 4.54 3.44
CA GLN A 49 8.18 4.48 4.00
C GLN A 49 8.04 4.73 5.50
N PRO A 50 8.35 3.74 6.34
CA PRO A 50 8.20 3.93 7.79
C PRO A 50 9.22 4.93 8.31
N TYR A 51 8.93 5.51 9.48
CA TYR A 51 9.90 6.34 10.16
C TYR A 51 11.15 5.52 10.48
N SER A 52 12.31 6.19 10.43
CA SER A 52 13.58 5.54 10.70
C SER A 52 13.64 5.02 12.14
N GLU A 53 13.78 3.71 12.30
CA GLU A 53 13.92 3.08 13.62
C GLU A 53 15.19 3.54 14.34
N ILE A 54 16.23 3.87 13.59
CA ILE A 54 17.50 4.35 14.15
C ILE A 54 17.29 5.64 14.94
N SER A 55 16.43 6.54 14.47
CA SER A 55 16.13 7.78 15.16
C SER A 55 15.51 7.52 16.53
N TYR A 56 14.63 6.54 16.64
CA TYR A 56 13.99 6.18 17.91
C TYR A 56 14.96 5.49 18.87
N LEU A 57 15.72 4.53 18.40
CA LEU A 57 16.63 3.76 19.22
C LEU A 57 17.75 4.63 19.79
N ASN A 58 18.34 5.50 18.99
CA ASN A 58 19.41 6.37 19.43
C ASN A 58 18.91 7.49 20.34
N ALA A 59 17.75 8.04 20.07
CA ALA A 59 17.16 9.05 20.95
C ALA A 59 16.87 8.51 22.34
N ALA A 60 16.50 7.23 22.43
CA ALA A 60 16.22 6.59 23.70
C ALA A 60 17.48 6.23 24.49
N SER A 61 18.60 5.94 23.81
CA SER A 61 19.79 5.36 24.44
C SER A 61 20.97 6.32 24.58
N PHE A 62 21.25 7.15 23.59
CA PHE A 62 22.49 7.93 23.49
C PHE A 62 22.31 9.38 23.06
N GLY A 63 21.07 9.88 23.06
CA GLY A 63 20.79 11.21 22.54
C GLY A 63 20.61 11.19 21.02
N ALA A 64 20.66 12.37 20.39
CA ALA A 64 20.41 12.51 18.96
C ALA A 64 21.48 11.79 18.13
N PRO A 65 21.11 10.97 17.16
CA PRO A 65 22.07 10.32 16.26
C PRO A 65 22.72 11.36 15.35
N PRO A 66 23.91 11.06 14.77
CA PRO A 66 24.51 11.94 13.78
C PRO A 66 23.56 12.21 12.60
N MET A 67 23.46 13.46 12.20
CA MET A 67 22.61 13.87 11.09
C MET A 67 22.91 13.08 9.80
N GLU A 68 24.18 12.84 9.54
CA GLU A 68 24.62 12.09 8.35
C GLU A 68 24.08 10.67 8.34
N LEU A 69 24.04 10.02 9.50
CA LEU A 69 23.51 8.65 9.61
C LEU A 69 22.00 8.64 9.35
N ILE A 70 21.27 9.60 9.90
CA ILE A 70 19.83 9.73 9.68
C ILE A 70 19.54 9.92 8.19
N GLN A 71 20.26 10.83 7.56
CA GLN A 71 20.08 11.11 6.14
C GLN A 71 20.40 9.89 5.26
N THR A 72 21.45 9.15 5.59
CA THR A 72 21.82 7.94 4.88
C THR A 72 20.72 6.88 4.96
N VAL A 73 20.18 6.66 6.14
CA VAL A 73 19.12 5.67 6.35
C VAL A 73 17.84 6.09 5.64
N GLN A 74 17.47 7.36 5.74
CA GLN A 74 16.29 7.90 5.05
C GLN A 74 16.42 7.76 3.54
N GLN A 75 17.59 8.07 2.99
CA GLN A 75 17.85 7.94 1.56
C GLN A 75 17.75 6.47 1.11
N HIS A 76 18.28 5.56 1.91
CA HIS A 76 18.20 4.12 1.62
C HIS A 76 16.74 3.65 1.59
N HIS A 77 15.93 4.03 2.58
CA HIS A 77 14.50 3.69 2.61
C HIS A 77 13.76 4.27 1.43
N LYS A 78 14.09 5.50 1.04
CA LYS A 78 13.50 6.14 -0.13
C LYS A 78 13.80 5.37 -1.41
N GLU A 79 15.04 4.95 -1.59
CA GLU A 79 15.45 4.17 -2.75
C GLU A 79 14.74 2.82 -2.82
N LEU A 80 14.59 2.15 -1.68
CA LEU A 80 13.85 0.89 -1.59
C LEU A 80 12.39 1.08 -1.98
N SER A 81 11.76 2.14 -1.49
CA SER A 81 10.36 2.44 -1.81
C SER A 81 10.17 2.72 -3.29
N LEU A 82 11.07 3.50 -3.89
CA LEU A 82 11.00 3.80 -5.32
C LEU A 82 11.21 2.55 -6.17
N SER A 83 12.15 1.70 -5.79
CA SER A 83 12.40 0.43 -6.47
C SER A 83 11.18 -0.49 -6.40
N LEU A 84 10.55 -0.56 -5.25
CA LEU A 84 9.34 -1.35 -5.05
C LEU A 84 8.21 -0.87 -5.95
N LEU A 85 8.01 0.45 -6.02
CA LEU A 85 6.98 1.04 -6.86
C LEU A 85 7.27 0.85 -8.35
N GLU A 86 8.52 0.93 -8.77
CA GLU A 86 8.90 0.69 -10.15
C GLU A 86 8.59 -0.74 -10.59
N LYS A 87 8.93 -1.71 -9.75
CA LYS A 87 8.61 -3.11 -10.03
C LYS A 87 7.11 -3.34 -10.12
N ALA A 88 6.36 -2.73 -9.22
CA ALA A 88 4.91 -2.82 -9.22
C ALA A 88 4.32 -2.21 -10.50
N LYS A 89 4.84 -1.08 -10.92
CA LYS A 89 4.41 -0.42 -12.16
C LYS A 89 4.66 -1.29 -13.38
N GLU A 90 5.83 -1.93 -13.44
CA GLU A 90 6.16 -2.85 -14.53
C GLU A 90 5.19 -4.02 -14.58
N ILE A 91 4.84 -4.59 -13.44
CA ILE A 91 3.86 -5.67 -13.34
C ILE A 91 2.50 -5.20 -13.88
N CYS A 92 2.08 -4.01 -13.50
CA CYS A 92 0.84 -3.43 -14.01
C CYS A 92 0.85 -3.28 -15.52
N ILE A 93 1.95 -2.77 -16.07
CA ILE A 93 2.11 -2.60 -17.52
C ILE A 93 2.00 -3.94 -18.24
N GLN A 94 2.61 -5.00 -17.70
CA GLN A 94 2.54 -6.33 -18.27
C GLN A 94 1.10 -6.86 -18.33
N HIS A 95 0.24 -6.40 -17.43
CA HIS A 95 -1.17 -6.77 -17.41
C HIS A 95 -2.06 -5.77 -18.16
N GLY A 96 -1.47 -4.78 -18.82
CA GLY A 96 -2.22 -3.77 -19.54
C GLY A 96 -2.97 -2.78 -18.66
N VAL A 97 -2.53 -2.60 -17.43
CA VAL A 97 -3.15 -1.71 -16.45
C VAL A 97 -2.30 -0.47 -16.25
N VAL A 98 -2.93 0.70 -16.32
CA VAL A 98 -2.26 1.98 -16.01
C VAL A 98 -2.21 2.13 -14.50
N ALA A 99 -1.03 2.37 -13.97
CA ALA A 99 -0.81 2.54 -12.54
C ALA A 99 -0.26 3.93 -12.21
N GLU A 100 -0.80 4.51 -11.14
CA GLU A 100 -0.26 5.71 -10.51
C GLU A 100 0.44 5.25 -9.23
N THR A 101 1.71 5.59 -9.07
CA THR A 101 2.49 5.14 -7.92
C THR A 101 2.71 6.29 -6.95
N ILE A 102 2.48 6.04 -5.66
CA ILE A 102 2.62 7.04 -4.60
C ILE A 102 3.39 6.44 -3.44
N SER A 103 4.37 7.19 -2.93
CA SER A 103 5.12 6.85 -1.74
C SER A 103 4.97 7.97 -0.71
N GLU A 104 4.68 7.62 0.53
CA GLU A 104 4.61 8.57 1.63
C GLU A 104 5.43 8.07 2.81
N VAL A 105 5.83 8.99 3.68
CA VAL A 105 6.56 8.67 4.91
C VAL A 105 5.59 8.75 6.08
N GLY A 106 5.58 7.73 6.93
CA GLY A 106 4.71 7.75 8.10
C GLY A 106 4.47 6.38 8.70
N ASP A 107 3.45 6.28 9.53
CA ASP A 107 2.95 5.01 10.04
C ASP A 107 2.09 4.39 8.95
N PRO A 108 2.40 3.17 8.48
CA PRO A 108 1.70 2.55 7.36
C PRO A 108 0.18 2.54 7.49
N LYS A 109 -0.35 2.09 8.60
CA LYS A 109 -1.80 1.97 8.76
C LYS A 109 -2.53 3.32 8.72
N GLU A 110 -1.93 4.33 9.33
CA GLU A 110 -2.50 5.68 9.35
C GLU A 110 -2.38 6.33 7.98
N ALA A 111 -1.21 6.23 7.35
CA ALA A 111 -0.96 6.83 6.04
C ALA A 111 -1.87 6.24 4.97
N ILE A 112 -2.13 4.93 5.01
CA ILE A 112 -3.03 4.28 4.07
C ILE A 112 -4.45 4.80 4.23
N CYS A 113 -4.95 4.88 5.46
CA CYS A 113 -6.31 5.38 5.70
C CYS A 113 -6.46 6.86 5.32
N GLU A 114 -5.44 7.67 5.56
CA GLU A 114 -5.44 9.07 5.12
C GLU A 114 -5.46 9.18 3.60
N ALA A 115 -4.67 8.34 2.91
CA ALA A 115 -4.64 8.34 1.46
C ALA A 115 -6.00 7.95 0.87
N VAL A 116 -6.68 7.00 1.48
CA VAL A 116 -8.03 6.60 1.05
C VAL A 116 -8.98 7.79 1.04
N GLU A 117 -8.97 8.60 2.09
CA GLU A 117 -9.82 9.78 2.17
C GLU A 117 -9.37 10.88 1.21
N LYS A 118 -8.08 11.18 1.21
CA LYS A 118 -7.50 12.26 0.41
C LYS A 118 -7.65 12.02 -1.10
N LEU A 119 -7.46 10.78 -1.52
CA LEU A 119 -7.54 10.41 -2.94
C LEU A 119 -8.93 9.95 -3.36
N LYS A 120 -9.87 9.93 -2.44
CA LYS A 120 -11.25 9.48 -2.68
C LYS A 120 -11.29 8.08 -3.30
N ILE A 121 -10.64 7.16 -2.61
CA ILE A 121 -10.55 5.76 -3.03
C ILE A 121 -11.89 5.06 -2.76
N ASP A 122 -12.32 4.27 -3.73
CA ASP A 122 -13.57 3.51 -3.64
C ASP A 122 -13.37 2.09 -3.13
N LEU A 123 -12.17 1.54 -3.29
CA LEU A 123 -11.83 0.21 -2.80
C LEU A 123 -10.35 0.19 -2.40
N LEU A 124 -10.10 -0.18 -1.16
CA LEU A 124 -8.75 -0.41 -0.65
C LEU A 124 -8.44 -1.91 -0.67
N VAL A 125 -7.31 -2.27 -1.24
CA VAL A 125 -6.85 -3.67 -1.28
C VAL A 125 -5.55 -3.77 -0.50
N VAL A 126 -5.49 -4.70 0.45
CA VAL A 126 -4.30 -4.96 1.26
C VAL A 126 -4.05 -6.46 1.34
N GLY A 127 -2.79 -6.83 1.52
CA GLY A 127 -2.44 -8.22 1.83
C GLY A 127 -2.83 -8.55 3.27
N SER A 128 -2.96 -9.82 3.56
CA SER A 128 -3.36 -10.28 4.90
C SER A 128 -2.28 -10.08 5.96
N HIS A 129 -1.01 -10.04 5.54
CA HIS A 129 0.14 -9.86 6.43
C HIS A 129 1.11 -8.88 5.84
N GLY A 130 1.77 -8.08 6.69
CA GLY A 130 2.86 -7.23 6.27
C GLY A 130 4.21 -7.91 6.49
N LYS A 131 5.27 -7.12 6.29
CA LYS A 131 6.63 -7.54 6.51
C LYS A 131 6.85 -7.97 7.97
N GLY A 132 7.46 -9.13 8.16
CA GLY A 132 7.78 -9.65 9.48
C GLY A 132 6.64 -10.28 10.24
N ALA A 133 5.46 -10.38 9.64
CA ALA A 133 4.31 -10.99 10.31
C ALA A 133 4.45 -12.51 10.38
N ILE A 134 3.98 -13.07 11.48
CA ILE A 134 3.96 -14.52 11.66
C ILE A 134 2.74 -15.06 10.91
N GLN A 135 2.95 -16.01 10.00
CA GLN A 135 1.89 -16.54 9.13
C GLN A 135 0.74 -17.20 9.87
N ARG A 136 0.93 -17.56 11.12
CA ARG A 136 -0.09 -18.23 11.95
C ARG A 136 -1.07 -17.26 12.61
N VAL A 137 -0.79 -15.98 12.58
CA VAL A 137 -1.66 -14.95 13.14
C VAL A 137 -2.75 -14.62 12.13
N PHE A 138 -3.95 -14.32 12.60
CA PHE A 138 -5.13 -14.14 11.75
C PHE A 138 -4.95 -13.09 10.67
N LEU A 139 -4.76 -11.84 11.06
CA LEU A 139 -4.51 -10.74 10.12
C LEU A 139 -3.39 -9.88 10.66
N GLY A 140 -2.64 -9.27 9.77
CA GLY A 140 -1.63 -8.31 10.15
C GLY A 140 -2.25 -7.06 10.77
N SER A 141 -1.45 -6.31 11.53
CA SER A 141 -1.92 -5.10 12.20
C SER A 141 -2.44 -4.05 11.22
N VAL A 142 -1.79 -3.91 10.06
CA VAL A 142 -2.21 -2.94 9.04
C VAL A 142 -3.55 -3.30 8.44
N SER A 143 -3.73 -4.55 8.00
CA SER A 143 -5.00 -4.98 7.41
C SER A 143 -6.15 -4.90 8.41
N ASN A 144 -5.90 -5.30 9.65
CA ASN A 144 -6.91 -5.22 10.70
C ASN A 144 -7.31 -3.76 10.99
N TYR A 145 -6.33 -2.88 11.11
CA TYR A 145 -6.60 -1.47 11.34
C TYR A 145 -7.40 -0.85 10.19
N CYS A 146 -7.00 -1.14 8.95
CA CYS A 146 -7.69 -0.60 7.77
C CYS A 146 -9.13 -1.09 7.67
N MET A 147 -9.40 -2.35 8.02
CA MET A 147 -10.75 -2.88 8.02
C MET A 147 -11.67 -2.10 8.96
N HIS A 148 -11.15 -1.61 10.07
CA HIS A 148 -11.94 -0.87 11.06
C HIS A 148 -11.99 0.62 10.81
N ASN A 149 -10.99 1.20 10.15
CA ASN A 149 -10.81 2.65 10.09
C ASN A 149 -10.86 3.27 8.70
N ALA A 150 -10.68 2.52 7.63
CA ALA A 150 -10.73 3.08 6.28
C ALA A 150 -12.16 3.50 5.92
N LYS A 151 -12.30 4.60 5.20
CA LYS A 151 -13.60 5.17 4.81
C LYS A 151 -14.13 4.62 3.49
N CYS A 152 -13.71 3.43 3.13
CA CYS A 152 -14.20 2.72 1.94
C CYS A 152 -14.18 1.22 2.22
N PRO A 153 -14.80 0.39 1.36
CA PRO A 153 -14.66 -1.05 1.45
C PRO A 153 -13.20 -1.48 1.39
N VAL A 154 -12.85 -2.48 2.16
CA VAL A 154 -11.49 -3.02 2.24
C VAL A 154 -11.51 -4.49 1.84
N LEU A 155 -10.71 -4.82 0.84
CA LEU A 155 -10.50 -6.18 0.40
C LEU A 155 -9.16 -6.67 0.95
N VAL A 156 -9.19 -7.69 1.78
CA VAL A 156 -7.98 -8.31 2.30
C VAL A 156 -7.73 -9.56 1.48
N VAL A 157 -6.60 -9.58 0.77
CA VAL A 157 -6.26 -10.72 -0.08
C VAL A 157 -5.33 -11.65 0.69
N LYS A 158 -5.78 -12.88 0.84
CA LYS A 158 -5.06 -13.90 1.57
C LYS A 158 -4.56 -14.95 0.59
N LYS A 159 -3.26 -15.20 0.62
CA LYS A 159 -2.67 -16.25 -0.21
C LYS A 159 -3.09 -17.61 0.35
N SER A 160 -3.72 -18.41 -0.49
CA SER A 160 -4.06 -19.79 -0.14
C SER A 160 -2.79 -20.62 -0.07
N VAL A 161 -2.72 -21.45 0.95
CA VAL A 161 -1.57 -22.36 1.12
C VAL A 161 -1.81 -23.61 0.27
#